data_a5e92cf8506379865beb99e795d856c1
#
_entry.id   a5e92cf8506379865beb99e795d856c1
#
_cell.length_a   1.000
_cell.length_b   1.000
_cell.length_c   1.000
_cell.angle_alpha   90.00
_cell.angle_beta   90.00
_cell.angle_gamma   90.00
#
_symmetry.space_group_name_H-M   'P 1'
#
loop_
_entity.id
_entity.type
_entity.pdbx_description
1 polymer ?
#
loop_
_entity_poly.entity_id
_entity_poly.type
_entity_poly.pdbx_seq_one_letter_code
_entity_poly.pdbx_strand_id
1 'polypeptide(L)'
;MTHGNHYLGKLYNDLIANSPQTISMDIPSDMGQGRIAQTKIKHGVILSDWQMCYQADMNVQGTVSKEYMQIIFCLNDGISWGIMDERRSVTIQKNESCIYAGHGGTEYICYKKDSNFSFKSIKIPISYFSQLLSDYFDGQEVAAYEKKLLNGISKVPVTPIMDQILAETSRFTQYRGGLGYLYLDGKLLELLSIYLGEVL
;
A
#
# COMPACT_ATOMS: atom_id res chain seq x y z
N MET A 1 -15.80 -3.00 21.46
CA MET A 1 -15.06 -3.57 20.31
C MET A 1 -15.76 -3.08 19.07
N THR A 2 -15.11 -2.25 18.32
CA THR A 2 -15.69 -1.39 17.31
C THR A 2 -15.98 -2.11 16.00
N HIS A 3 -17.12 -1.83 15.39
CA HIS A 3 -17.54 -2.33 14.07
C HIS A 3 -16.50 -2.17 12.95
N GLY A 4 -15.53 -1.25 13.10
CA GLY A 4 -14.47 -0.98 12.13
C GLY A 4 -13.55 -2.16 11.82
N ASN A 5 -13.23 -3.03 12.79
CA ASN A 5 -12.39 -4.19 12.56
C ASN A 5 -13.03 -5.24 11.65
N HIS A 6 -14.36 -5.38 11.73
CA HIS A 6 -15.09 -6.31 10.88
C HIS A 6 -15.19 -5.82 9.43
N TYR A 7 -15.32 -4.52 9.26
CA TYR A 7 -15.46 -3.87 7.96
C TYR A 7 -14.18 -3.96 7.10
N LEU A 8 -13.05 -3.60 7.68
CA LEU A 8 -11.75 -3.70 7.01
C LEU A 8 -11.31 -5.16 6.80
N GLY A 9 -11.62 -6.05 7.74
CA GLY A 9 -11.38 -7.48 7.61
C GLY A 9 -12.14 -8.09 6.43
N LYS A 10 -13.39 -7.65 6.18
CA LYS A 10 -14.16 -8.08 5.02
C LYS A 10 -13.53 -7.63 3.71
N LEU A 11 -13.04 -6.38 3.62
CA LEU A 11 -12.34 -5.87 2.45
C LEU A 11 -11.11 -6.71 2.09
N TYR A 12 -10.34 -7.13 3.09
CA TYR A 12 -9.16 -7.98 2.87
C TYR A 12 -9.55 -9.39 2.41
N ASN A 13 -10.64 -9.95 2.92
CA ASN A 13 -11.09 -11.28 2.53
C ASN A 13 -11.68 -11.32 1.11
N ASP A 14 -12.34 -10.25 0.67
CA ASP A 14 -12.95 -10.18 -0.66
C ASP A 14 -11.90 -10.07 -1.79
N LEU A 15 -10.64 -9.76 -1.46
CA LEU A 15 -9.53 -9.66 -2.43
C LEU A 15 -8.85 -11.00 -2.78
N ILE A 16 -9.30 -12.12 -2.22
CA ILE A 16 -8.70 -13.44 -2.47
C ILE A 16 -9.05 -14.01 -3.87
N ALA A 17 -9.90 -13.32 -4.64
CA ALA A 17 -10.23 -13.75 -6.00
C ALA A 17 -9.01 -13.76 -6.94
N ASN A 18 -8.90 -14.79 -7.78
CA ASN A 18 -7.73 -15.04 -8.64
C ASN A 18 -7.63 -14.16 -9.90
N SER A 19 -8.59 -13.31 -10.18
CA SER A 19 -8.63 -12.42 -11.36
C SER A 19 -8.42 -10.96 -10.99
N PRO A 20 -7.90 -10.12 -11.90
CA PRO A 20 -7.86 -8.67 -11.70
C PRO A 20 -9.25 -8.13 -11.42
N GLN A 21 -9.40 -7.39 -10.36
CA GLN A 21 -10.67 -6.78 -9.98
C GLN A 21 -10.45 -5.50 -9.18
N THR A 22 -11.40 -4.60 -9.27
CA THR A 22 -11.46 -3.39 -8.44
C THR A 22 -12.62 -3.52 -7.47
N ILE A 23 -12.35 -3.31 -6.20
CA ILE A 23 -13.35 -3.22 -5.13
C ILE A 23 -13.24 -1.83 -4.52
N SER A 24 -14.37 -1.20 -4.28
CA SER A 24 -14.41 0.06 -3.53
C SER A 24 -15.56 0.05 -2.54
N MET A 25 -15.34 0.74 -1.43
CA MET A 25 -16.35 0.91 -0.40
C MET A 25 -16.24 2.30 0.20
N ASP A 26 -17.39 2.90 0.48
CA ASP A 26 -17.47 4.15 1.19
C ASP A 26 -17.42 3.90 2.70
N ILE A 27 -16.86 4.83 3.45
CA ILE A 27 -16.89 4.78 4.91
C ILE A 27 -18.34 4.98 5.37
N PRO A 28 -18.89 4.14 6.25
CA PRO A 28 -20.23 4.33 6.80
C PRO A 28 -20.40 5.73 7.40
N SER A 29 -21.53 6.37 7.11
CA SER A 29 -21.78 7.77 7.48
C SER A 29 -21.81 8.01 9.00
N ASP A 30 -22.08 6.99 9.80
CA ASP A 30 -22.02 7.01 11.26
C ASP A 30 -20.58 6.91 11.82
N MET A 31 -19.62 6.51 10.98
CA MET A 31 -18.21 6.42 11.35
C MET A 31 -17.39 7.59 10.82
N GLY A 32 -17.82 8.20 9.71
CA GLY A 32 -17.07 9.25 9.06
C GLY A 32 -17.46 9.46 7.60
N GLN A 33 -16.51 9.92 6.82
CA GLN A 33 -16.65 10.06 5.38
C GLN A 33 -15.36 9.63 4.68
N GLY A 34 -15.47 9.18 3.45
CA GLY A 34 -14.34 8.79 2.62
C GLY A 34 -14.60 7.52 1.87
N ARG A 35 -13.56 7.08 1.17
CA ARG A 35 -13.61 5.92 0.29
C ARG A 35 -12.30 5.15 0.35
N ILE A 36 -12.42 3.84 0.32
CA ILE A 36 -11.31 2.91 0.18
C ILE A 36 -11.53 2.14 -1.13
N ALA A 37 -10.55 2.19 -2.02
CA ALA A 37 -10.55 1.43 -3.26
C ALA A 37 -9.32 0.53 -3.33
N GLN A 38 -9.50 -0.69 -3.81
CA GLN A 38 -8.41 -1.63 -4.03
C GLN A 38 -8.55 -2.26 -5.40
N THR A 39 -7.45 -2.34 -6.14
CA THR A 39 -7.38 -2.97 -7.45
C THR A 39 -6.30 -4.04 -7.44
N LYS A 40 -6.70 -5.29 -7.63
CA LYS A 40 -5.78 -6.41 -7.82
C LYS A 40 -5.41 -6.50 -9.30
N ILE A 41 -4.14 -6.51 -9.61
CA ILE A 41 -3.60 -6.64 -10.95
C ILE A 41 -2.84 -7.97 -11.10
N LYS A 42 -2.10 -8.13 -12.19
CA LYS A 42 -1.30 -9.35 -12.43
C LYS A 42 -0.33 -9.65 -11.28
N HIS A 43 0.11 -10.88 -11.22
CA HIS A 43 1.08 -11.38 -10.24
C HIS A 43 0.67 -11.17 -8.78
N GLY A 44 -0.62 -10.92 -8.52
CA GLY A 44 -1.15 -10.71 -7.17
C GLY A 44 -0.82 -9.35 -6.55
N VAL A 45 -0.31 -8.39 -7.34
CA VAL A 45 -0.07 -7.02 -6.86
C VAL A 45 -1.40 -6.33 -6.56
N ILE A 46 -1.46 -5.59 -5.45
CA ILE A 46 -2.64 -4.86 -5.00
C ILE A 46 -2.30 -3.38 -4.87
N LEU A 47 -3.02 -2.56 -5.62
CA LEU A 47 -3.00 -1.12 -5.50
C LEU A 47 -4.17 -0.68 -4.62
N SER A 48 -3.93 0.17 -3.63
CA SER A 48 -5.00 0.68 -2.76
C SER A 48 -4.95 2.20 -2.69
N ASP A 49 -6.13 2.80 -2.71
CA ASP A 49 -6.35 4.25 -2.54
C ASP A 49 -7.27 4.45 -1.33
N TRP A 50 -6.79 5.22 -0.36
CA TRP A 50 -7.45 5.44 0.92
C TRP A 50 -7.66 6.92 1.12
N GLN A 51 -8.92 7.31 1.26
CA GLN A 51 -9.32 8.68 1.58
C GLN A 51 -10.34 8.60 2.71
N MET A 52 -9.98 9.08 3.89
CA MET A 52 -10.79 8.87 5.09
C MET A 52 -10.72 10.06 6.02
N CYS A 53 -11.87 10.40 6.62
CA CYS A 53 -11.99 11.32 7.74
C CYS A 53 -13.00 10.73 8.72
N TYR A 54 -12.55 10.38 9.91
CA TYR A 54 -13.38 9.74 10.93
C TYR A 54 -13.95 10.75 11.94
N GLN A 55 -15.18 10.53 12.41
CA GLN A 55 -15.86 11.35 13.43
C GLN A 55 -15.40 11.07 14.86
N ALA A 56 -14.64 9.98 15.08
CA ALA A 56 -14.05 9.60 16.35
C ALA A 56 -12.68 8.96 16.12
N ASP A 57 -11.85 8.89 17.15
CA ASP A 57 -10.59 8.12 17.08
C ASP A 57 -10.88 6.66 16.74
N MET A 58 -10.27 6.15 15.66
CA MET A 58 -10.45 4.79 15.18
C MET A 58 -9.18 4.00 15.39
N ASN A 59 -9.29 2.89 16.15
CA ASN A 59 -8.20 1.94 16.32
C ASN A 59 -8.51 0.69 15.48
N VAL A 60 -7.66 0.45 14.50
CA VAL A 60 -7.79 -0.68 13.57
C VAL A 60 -6.63 -1.64 13.80
N GLN A 61 -6.95 -2.94 13.85
CA GLN A 61 -5.96 -4.00 13.92
C GLN A 61 -6.05 -4.87 12.67
N GLY A 62 -4.90 -5.25 12.14
CA GLY A 62 -4.81 -6.12 10.97
C GLY A 62 -3.58 -7.02 11.05
N THR A 63 -3.63 -8.15 10.36
CA THR A 63 -2.48 -9.04 10.22
C THR A 63 -1.77 -8.74 8.89
N VAL A 64 -0.46 -8.59 8.94
CA VAL A 64 0.36 -8.36 7.76
C VAL A 64 0.98 -9.67 7.31
N SER A 65 0.62 -10.11 6.11
CA SER A 65 1.17 -11.36 5.55
C SER A 65 2.66 -11.24 5.26
N LYS A 66 3.43 -12.26 5.64
CA LYS A 66 4.86 -12.40 5.31
C LYS A 66 5.13 -12.53 3.80
N GLU A 67 4.11 -12.80 3.01
CA GLU A 67 4.25 -13.04 1.57
C GLU A 67 4.33 -11.74 0.76
N TYR A 68 4.08 -10.60 1.39
CA TYR A 68 4.03 -9.30 0.72
C TYR A 68 5.04 -8.31 1.29
N MET A 69 5.64 -7.55 0.40
CA MET A 69 6.19 -6.24 0.72
C MET A 69 5.15 -5.15 0.42
N GLN A 70 5.23 -4.05 1.12
CA GLN A 70 4.31 -2.93 0.96
C GLN A 70 5.06 -1.62 0.83
N ILE A 71 4.62 -0.79 -0.13
CA ILE A 71 5.01 0.61 -0.24
C ILE A 71 3.79 1.46 0.12
N ILE A 72 3.94 2.41 1.02
CA ILE A 72 2.89 3.35 1.42
C ILE A 72 3.35 4.76 1.08
N PHE A 73 2.50 5.52 0.41
CA PHE A 73 2.68 6.92 0.07
C PHE A 73 1.67 7.76 0.85
N CYS A 74 2.14 8.59 1.78
CA CYS A 74 1.29 9.47 2.57
C CYS A 74 1.12 10.81 1.85
N LEU A 75 -0.09 11.09 1.38
CA LEU A 75 -0.38 12.25 0.53
C LEU A 75 -0.97 13.42 1.30
N ASN A 76 -1.49 13.18 2.52
CA ASN A 76 -2.06 14.20 3.37
C ASN A 76 -1.64 14.00 4.84
N ASP A 77 -2.57 14.08 5.80
CA ASP A 77 -2.23 13.94 7.22
C ASP A 77 -1.43 12.67 7.49
N GLY A 78 -0.38 12.77 8.30
CA GLY A 78 0.52 11.66 8.61
C GLY A 78 -0.19 10.48 9.25
N ILE A 79 0.33 9.28 9.03
CA ILE A 79 -0.19 8.04 9.58
C ILE A 79 0.86 7.38 10.48
N SER A 80 0.40 6.83 11.60
CA SER A 80 1.22 6.05 12.50
C SER A 80 0.62 4.68 12.73
N TRP A 81 1.43 3.65 12.68
CA TRP A 81 1.03 2.30 13.06
C TRP A 81 2.10 1.63 13.93
N GLY A 82 1.68 0.66 14.72
CA GLY A 82 2.56 -0.12 15.57
C GLY A 82 2.50 -1.59 15.24
N ILE A 83 3.59 -2.28 15.51
CA ILE A 83 3.71 -3.73 15.43
C ILE A 83 3.65 -4.26 16.86
N MET A 84 2.58 -4.98 17.21
CA MET A 84 2.30 -5.38 18.61
C MET A 84 3.43 -6.20 19.21
N ASP A 85 3.98 -7.13 18.44
CA ASP A 85 4.97 -8.09 18.95
C ASP A 85 6.38 -7.48 19.09
N GLU A 86 6.65 -6.36 18.41
CA GLU A 86 7.99 -5.75 18.36
C GLU A 86 8.12 -4.46 19.18
N ARG A 87 7.02 -3.97 19.78
CA ARG A 87 6.96 -2.65 20.44
C ARG A 87 7.50 -1.51 19.57
N ARG A 88 7.40 -1.68 18.24
CA ARG A 88 7.81 -0.68 17.25
C ARG A 88 6.60 0.13 16.81
N SER A 89 6.80 1.42 16.67
CA SER A 89 5.86 2.30 15.97
C SER A 89 6.54 2.92 14.76
N VAL A 90 5.81 3.01 13.68
CA VAL A 90 6.23 3.64 12.44
C VAL A 90 5.31 4.80 12.16
N THR A 91 5.89 5.96 11.90
CA THR A 91 5.14 7.15 11.49
C THR A 91 5.68 7.62 10.17
N ILE A 92 4.80 7.88 9.21
CA ILE A 92 5.11 8.61 7.98
C ILE A 92 4.36 9.92 7.99
N GLN A 93 5.06 10.97 7.56
CA GLN A 93 4.51 12.31 7.49
C GLN A 93 3.88 12.57 6.10
N LYS A 94 3.20 13.68 5.96
CA LYS A 94 2.75 14.15 4.65
C LYS A 94 3.92 14.22 3.67
N ASN A 95 3.71 13.72 2.45
CA ASN A 95 4.70 13.63 1.39
C ASN A 95 5.91 12.74 1.73
N GLU A 96 5.76 11.83 2.67
CA GLU A 96 6.69 10.73 2.89
C GLU A 96 6.10 9.42 2.38
N SER A 97 6.98 8.52 2.03
CA SER A 97 6.65 7.13 1.74
C SER A 97 7.54 6.19 2.54
N CYS A 98 7.11 4.97 2.69
CA CYS A 98 7.94 3.92 3.25
C CYS A 98 7.73 2.60 2.52
N ILE A 99 8.79 1.78 2.53
CA ILE A 99 8.76 0.39 2.07
C ILE A 99 9.12 -0.52 3.22
N TYR A 100 8.40 -1.63 3.36
CA TYR A 100 8.68 -2.67 4.33
C TYR A 100 8.08 -4.01 3.92
N ALA A 101 8.67 -5.11 4.39
CA ALA A 101 8.11 -6.45 4.23
C ALA A 101 7.16 -6.79 5.37
N GLY A 102 6.12 -7.57 5.06
CA GLY A 102 5.23 -8.10 6.09
C GLY A 102 5.98 -9.07 7.01
N HIS A 103 5.68 -9.01 8.30
CA HIS A 103 6.34 -9.81 9.34
C HIS A 103 5.46 -10.95 9.88
N GLY A 104 4.19 -11.02 9.44
CA GLY A 104 3.22 -12.02 9.89
C GLY A 104 2.62 -11.76 11.27
N GLY A 105 2.94 -10.63 11.89
CA GLY A 105 2.39 -10.19 13.16
C GLY A 105 1.15 -9.32 13.01
N THR A 106 0.67 -8.81 14.14
CA THR A 106 -0.47 -7.90 14.19
C THR A 106 0.01 -6.46 14.20
N GLU A 107 -0.51 -5.67 13.29
CA GLU A 107 -0.36 -4.22 13.28
C GLU A 107 -1.59 -3.54 13.88
N TYR A 108 -1.38 -2.41 14.51
CA TYR A 108 -2.44 -1.53 14.97
C TYR A 108 -2.23 -0.13 14.42
N ILE A 109 -3.30 0.48 13.94
CA ILE A 109 -3.29 1.83 13.37
C ILE A 109 -4.30 2.67 14.15
N CYS A 110 -3.90 3.88 14.53
CA CYS A 110 -4.79 4.86 15.14
C CYS A 110 -5.03 6.00 14.16
N TYR A 111 -6.26 6.11 13.67
CA TYR A 111 -6.72 7.25 12.89
C TYR A 111 -7.36 8.27 13.83
N LYS A 112 -6.80 9.47 13.88
CA LYS A 112 -7.31 10.53 14.73
C LYS A 112 -8.59 11.12 14.16
N LYS A 113 -9.50 11.48 15.07
CA LYS A 113 -10.73 12.21 14.76
C LYS A 113 -10.42 13.45 13.92
N ASP A 114 -11.29 13.74 12.96
CA ASP A 114 -11.28 14.96 12.12
C ASP A 114 -9.99 15.16 11.29
N SER A 115 -9.08 14.16 11.24
CA SER A 115 -7.91 14.17 10.37
C SER A 115 -8.27 13.65 8.98
N ASN A 116 -7.75 14.32 7.95
CA ASN A 116 -7.95 13.92 6.54
C ASN A 116 -6.82 13.01 6.10
N PHE A 117 -7.04 11.70 6.21
CA PHE A 117 -6.09 10.71 5.74
C PHE A 117 -6.25 10.49 4.23
N SER A 118 -5.14 10.64 3.52
CA SER A 118 -5.05 10.28 2.11
C SER A 118 -3.74 9.56 1.89
N PHE A 119 -3.81 8.29 1.54
CA PHE A 119 -2.62 7.52 1.20
C PHE A 119 -2.90 6.50 0.11
N LYS A 120 -1.88 6.20 -0.66
CA LYS A 120 -1.87 5.11 -1.61
C LYS A 120 -0.92 4.03 -1.13
N SER A 121 -1.25 2.78 -1.36
CA SER A 121 -0.35 1.68 -1.05
C SER A 121 -0.26 0.68 -2.20
N ILE A 122 0.90 0.06 -2.32
CA ILE A 122 1.17 -1.01 -3.26
C ILE A 122 1.66 -2.20 -2.46
N LYS A 123 0.90 -3.30 -2.50
CA LYS A 123 1.32 -4.59 -1.95
C LYS A 123 1.83 -5.45 -3.09
N ILE A 124 3.04 -5.93 -2.97
CA ILE A 124 3.71 -6.74 -3.99
C ILE A 124 4.09 -8.08 -3.37
N PRO A 125 3.69 -9.23 -3.95
CA PRO A 125 4.20 -10.52 -3.51
C PRO A 125 5.73 -10.54 -3.55
N ILE A 126 6.37 -10.97 -2.48
CA ILE A 126 7.84 -10.99 -2.38
C ILE A 126 8.43 -11.86 -3.50
N SER A 127 7.79 -12.99 -3.81
CA SER A 127 8.23 -13.86 -4.91
C SER A 127 8.24 -13.17 -6.27
N TYR A 128 7.22 -12.34 -6.55
CA TYR A 128 7.18 -11.57 -7.79
C TYR A 128 8.22 -10.43 -7.77
N PHE A 129 8.41 -9.78 -6.64
CA PHE A 129 9.43 -8.74 -6.51
C PHE A 129 10.84 -9.29 -6.71
N SER A 130 11.17 -10.44 -6.11
CA SER A 130 12.46 -11.11 -6.31
C SER A 130 12.68 -11.52 -7.77
N GLN A 131 11.63 -12.04 -8.43
CA GLN A 131 11.69 -12.35 -9.85
C GLN A 131 11.97 -11.10 -10.68
N LEU A 132 11.23 -10.01 -10.43
CA LEU A 132 11.41 -8.74 -11.13
C LEU A 132 12.84 -8.21 -10.98
N LEU A 133 13.43 -8.26 -9.78
CA LEU A 133 14.82 -7.87 -9.59
C LEU A 133 15.77 -8.78 -10.39
N SER A 134 15.54 -10.09 -10.38
CA SER A 134 16.39 -11.06 -11.09
C SER A 134 16.35 -10.93 -12.61
N ASP A 135 15.30 -10.31 -13.16
CA ASP A 135 15.20 -10.05 -14.60
C ASP A 135 16.12 -8.90 -15.05
N TYR A 136 16.60 -8.05 -14.13
CA TYR A 136 17.36 -6.83 -14.46
C TYR A 136 18.73 -6.73 -13.76
N PHE A 137 18.94 -7.45 -12.66
CA PHE A 137 20.14 -7.36 -11.82
C PHE A 137 20.82 -8.72 -11.66
N ASP A 138 22.12 -8.71 -11.37
CA ASP A 138 22.82 -9.95 -11.04
C ASP A 138 22.46 -10.49 -9.65
N GLY A 139 22.81 -11.73 -9.36
CA GLY A 139 22.43 -12.39 -8.11
C GLY A 139 23.02 -11.74 -6.84
N GLN A 140 24.16 -11.05 -6.93
CA GLN A 140 24.75 -10.34 -5.79
C GLN A 140 23.98 -9.04 -5.51
N GLU A 141 23.63 -8.31 -6.54
CA GLU A 141 22.80 -7.10 -6.45
C GLU A 141 21.41 -7.43 -5.90
N VAL A 142 20.76 -8.48 -6.44
CA VAL A 142 19.46 -8.94 -5.96
C VAL A 142 19.51 -9.24 -4.46
N ALA A 143 20.50 -10.03 -4.00
CA ALA A 143 20.64 -10.36 -2.59
C ALA A 143 20.87 -9.13 -1.70
N ALA A 144 21.66 -8.16 -2.18
CA ALA A 144 21.90 -6.90 -1.47
C ALA A 144 20.62 -6.06 -1.36
N TYR A 145 19.85 -5.95 -2.44
CA TYR A 145 18.59 -5.21 -2.49
C TYR A 145 17.52 -5.84 -1.61
N GLU A 146 17.33 -7.15 -1.70
CA GLU A 146 16.41 -7.88 -0.83
C GLU A 146 16.77 -7.69 0.64
N LYS A 147 18.04 -7.83 1.00
CA LYS A 147 18.51 -7.60 2.39
C LYS A 147 18.16 -6.19 2.87
N LYS A 148 18.34 -5.18 2.03
CA LYS A 148 18.06 -3.78 2.37
C LYS A 148 16.57 -3.50 2.52
N LEU A 149 15.75 -4.04 1.60
CA LEU A 149 14.33 -3.70 1.50
C LEU A 149 13.43 -4.59 2.36
N LEU A 150 13.80 -5.87 2.56
CA LEU A 150 12.95 -6.83 3.27
C LEU A 150 13.25 -6.93 4.78
N ASN A 151 14.41 -6.47 5.24
CA ASN A 151 14.81 -6.58 6.65
C ASN A 151 14.61 -5.30 7.48
N GLY A 152 13.92 -4.31 6.93
CA GLY A 152 13.73 -3.04 7.63
C GLY A 152 12.58 -2.21 7.06
N ILE A 153 12.51 -0.98 7.55
CA ILE A 153 11.60 0.04 7.05
C ILE A 153 12.46 1.16 6.49
N SER A 154 12.37 1.36 5.19
CA SER A 154 13.06 2.47 4.53
C SER A 154 12.05 3.56 4.19
N LYS A 155 12.40 4.81 4.46
CA LYS A 155 11.58 5.98 4.17
C LYS A 155 12.24 6.87 3.15
N VAL A 156 11.46 7.39 2.22
CA VAL A 156 11.89 8.38 1.25
C VAL A 156 10.81 9.44 1.05
N PRO A 157 11.17 10.69 0.68
CA PRO A 157 10.18 11.68 0.27
C PRO A 157 9.40 11.22 -0.97
N VAL A 158 8.13 11.60 -1.06
CA VAL A 158 7.37 11.47 -2.30
C VAL A 158 7.83 12.57 -3.24
N THR A 159 8.53 12.20 -4.29
CA THR A 159 9.01 13.16 -5.31
C THR A 159 7.85 13.63 -6.20
N PRO A 160 7.95 14.81 -6.86
CA PRO A 160 6.90 15.27 -7.77
C PRO A 160 6.56 14.29 -8.89
N ILE A 161 7.57 13.54 -9.38
CA ILE A 161 7.34 12.52 -10.40
C ILE A 161 6.59 11.31 -9.85
N MET A 162 6.87 10.87 -8.62
CA MET A 162 6.11 9.81 -7.96
C MET A 162 4.65 10.25 -7.76
N ASP A 163 4.43 11.48 -7.29
CA ASP A 163 3.07 12.02 -7.08
C ASP A 163 2.29 12.09 -8.39
N GLN A 164 2.93 12.52 -9.49
CA GLN A 164 2.33 12.51 -10.82
C GLN A 164 1.92 11.08 -11.24
N ILE A 165 2.81 10.10 -11.10
CA ILE A 165 2.51 8.71 -11.47
C ILE A 165 1.38 8.16 -10.61
N LEU A 166 1.39 8.42 -9.30
CA LEU A 166 0.33 8.02 -8.37
C LEU A 166 -1.03 8.62 -8.78
N ALA A 167 -1.07 9.88 -9.21
CA ALA A 167 -2.29 10.51 -9.73
C ALA A 167 -2.74 9.85 -11.05
N GLU A 168 -1.80 9.49 -11.91
CA GLU A 168 -2.09 8.84 -13.20
C GLU A 168 -2.65 7.41 -13.03
N THR A 169 -2.30 6.69 -11.95
CA THR A 169 -2.86 5.34 -11.72
C THR A 169 -4.39 5.34 -11.71
N SER A 170 -5.03 6.42 -11.26
CA SER A 170 -6.50 6.53 -11.25
C SER A 170 -7.12 6.61 -12.64
N ARG A 171 -6.34 6.91 -13.69
CA ARG A 171 -6.83 7.01 -15.08
C ARG A 171 -7.08 5.68 -15.75
N PHE A 172 -6.71 4.56 -15.12
CA PHE A 172 -6.89 3.23 -15.72
C PHE A 172 -8.36 2.94 -16.08
N THR A 173 -9.33 3.54 -15.36
CA THR A 173 -10.76 3.40 -15.64
C THR A 173 -11.21 4.04 -16.96
N GLN A 174 -10.36 4.90 -17.55
CA GLN A 174 -10.61 5.50 -18.87
C GLN A 174 -10.37 4.51 -20.02
N TYR A 175 -9.64 3.42 -19.75
CA TYR A 175 -9.34 2.39 -20.74
C TYR A 175 -10.31 1.22 -20.61
N ARG A 176 -10.68 0.62 -21.75
CA ARG A 176 -11.63 -0.49 -21.78
C ARG A 176 -10.95 -1.82 -21.48
N GLY A 177 -11.58 -2.63 -20.63
CA GLY A 177 -11.19 -4.03 -20.39
C GLY A 177 -9.73 -4.16 -19.92
N GLY A 178 -9.01 -5.11 -20.51
CA GLY A 178 -7.62 -5.42 -20.15
C GLY A 178 -6.60 -4.30 -20.38
N LEU A 179 -6.94 -3.30 -21.23
CA LEU A 179 -6.04 -2.17 -21.48
C LEU A 179 -5.84 -1.31 -20.24
N GLY A 180 -6.86 -1.18 -19.38
CA GLY A 180 -6.72 -0.47 -18.12
C GLY A 180 -5.70 -1.15 -17.19
N TYR A 181 -5.74 -2.47 -17.09
CA TYR A 181 -4.77 -3.22 -16.28
C TYR A 181 -3.37 -3.21 -16.89
N LEU A 182 -3.23 -3.25 -18.21
CA LEU A 182 -1.94 -3.07 -18.88
C LEU A 182 -1.34 -1.68 -18.59
N TYR A 183 -2.18 -0.65 -18.60
CA TYR A 183 -1.77 0.70 -18.22
C TYR A 183 -1.27 0.77 -16.77
N LEU A 184 -2.00 0.14 -15.83
CA LEU A 184 -1.59 0.05 -14.43
C LEU A 184 -0.27 -0.69 -14.24
N ASP A 185 -0.08 -1.82 -14.95
CA ASP A 185 1.19 -2.57 -14.91
C ASP A 185 2.36 -1.69 -15.36
N GLY A 186 2.19 -0.92 -16.45
CA GLY A 186 3.21 0.03 -16.92
C GLY A 186 3.51 1.13 -15.88
N LYS A 187 2.49 1.72 -15.27
CA LYS A 187 2.65 2.75 -14.24
C LYS A 187 3.27 2.21 -12.95
N LEU A 188 2.98 0.97 -12.59
CA LEU A 188 3.62 0.30 -11.46
C LEU A 188 5.13 0.13 -11.69
N LEU A 189 5.54 -0.36 -12.86
CA LEU A 189 6.96 -0.56 -13.18
C LEU A 189 7.72 0.77 -13.22
N GLU A 190 7.12 1.80 -13.81
CA GLU A 190 7.66 3.16 -13.81
C GLU A 190 7.87 3.69 -12.38
N LEU A 191 6.84 3.57 -11.53
CA LEU A 191 6.91 4.01 -10.14
C LEU A 191 7.94 3.22 -9.33
N LEU A 192 8.01 1.90 -9.51
CA LEU A 192 9.00 1.05 -8.82
C LEU A 192 10.42 1.41 -9.22
N SER A 193 10.68 1.64 -10.51
CA SER A 193 12.00 2.03 -11.00
C SER A 193 12.48 3.33 -10.34
N ILE A 194 11.62 4.35 -10.28
CA ILE A 194 11.94 5.63 -9.65
C ILE A 194 12.11 5.45 -8.13
N TYR A 195 11.18 4.74 -7.49
CA TYR A 195 11.20 4.51 -6.04
C TYR A 195 12.45 3.75 -5.59
N LEU A 196 12.82 2.70 -6.30
CA LEU A 196 14.04 1.94 -6.01
C LEU A 196 15.29 2.78 -6.20
N GLY A 197 15.32 3.67 -7.20
CA GLY A 197 16.42 4.63 -7.39
C GLY A 197 16.62 5.60 -6.23
N GLU A 198 15.56 5.92 -5.47
CA GLU A 198 15.65 6.77 -4.27
C GLU A 198 16.04 5.98 -3.01
N VAL A 199 15.72 4.68 -2.97
CA VAL A 199 15.96 3.84 -1.79
C VAL A 199 17.33 3.16 -1.85
N LEU A 200 17.77 2.73 -3.04
CA LEU A 200 18.98 1.93 -3.24
C LEU A 200 20.23 2.80 -3.40
#